data_ae5b29efd2c931554740904d202450b6
#
_entry.id   ae5b29efd2c931554740904d202450b6
#
_cell.length_a   1.000
_cell.length_b   1.000
_cell.length_c   1.000
_cell.angle_alpha   90.00
_cell.angle_beta   90.00
_cell.angle_gamma   90.00
#
_symmetry.space_group_name_H-M   'P 1'
#
loop_
_entity.id
_entity.type
_entity.pdbx_description
1 polymer ?
#
loop_
_entity_poly.entity_id
_entity_poly.type
_entity_poly.pdbx_seq_one_letter_code
_entity_poly.pdbx_strand_id
1 'polypeptide(L)' 'MKVHDYIVDESVPVIVYDVSIEDMEQRRKKAKVYPSIKRASQILSLSYNVITASIKYRRRVYSPRLEKEVAIRYKPVE' A
#
# COMPACT_ATOMS: atom_id res chain seq x y z
N MET A 1 19.71 -10.35 14.85
CA MET A 1 18.63 -9.83 14.36
C MET A 1 17.95 -10.68 13.38
N LYS A 2 16.82 -10.35 13.11
CA LYS A 2 16.10 -11.12 12.24
C LYS A 2 15.87 -10.41 11.00
N VAL A 3 16.14 -11.07 9.95
CA VAL A 3 15.80 -10.56 8.66
C VAL A 3 14.32 -10.24 8.59
N HIS A 4 13.56 -10.98 9.37
CA HIS A 4 12.13 -10.75 9.38
C HIS A 4 11.75 -9.33 9.73
N ASP A 5 12.58 -8.62 10.47
CA ASP A 5 12.26 -7.26 10.85
C ASP A 5 12.13 -6.37 9.64
N TYR A 6 12.72 -6.78 8.53
CA TYR A 6 12.70 -5.97 7.32
C TYR A 6 11.85 -6.57 6.23
N ILE A 7 11.31 -7.75 6.48
CA ILE A 7 10.51 -8.41 5.47
C ILE A 7 9.06 -8.04 5.68
N VAL A 8 8.44 -7.56 4.62
CA VAL A 8 7.03 -7.23 4.67
C VAL A 8 6.24 -8.52 4.62
N ASP A 9 5.40 -8.74 5.61
CA ASP A 9 4.62 -9.95 5.70
C ASP A 9 3.48 -9.91 4.69
N GLU A 10 3.47 -10.86 3.78
CA GLU A 10 2.47 -10.89 2.72
C GLU A 10 1.08 -11.23 3.21
N SER A 11 0.98 -11.81 4.40
CA SER A 11 -0.32 -12.16 4.94
C SER A 11 -1.01 -11.02 5.66
N VAL A 12 -0.30 -9.90 5.87
CA VAL A 12 -0.86 -8.77 6.57
C VAL A 12 -1.65 -7.90 5.59
N PRO A 13 -2.87 -7.50 5.94
CA PRO A 13 -3.64 -6.62 5.06
C PRO A 13 -2.96 -5.28 4.87
N VAL A 14 -3.15 -4.71 3.70
CA VAL A 14 -2.60 -3.39 3.38
C VAL A 14 -3.74 -2.46 2.99
N ILE A 15 -3.53 -1.18 3.26
CA ILE A 15 -4.49 -0.16 2.90
C ILE A 15 -3.84 0.77 1.88
N VAL A 16 -4.59 1.12 0.85
CA VAL A 16 -4.09 1.93 -0.25
C VAL A 16 -4.87 3.24 -0.26
N TYR A 17 -4.14 4.34 -0.16
CA TYR A 17 -4.72 5.68 -0.14
C TYR A 17 -4.52 6.37 -1.47
N ASP A 18 -5.55 7.05 -1.94
CA ASP A 18 -5.45 7.87 -3.14
C ASP A 18 -4.92 9.24 -2.72
N VAL A 19 -3.66 9.51 -3.01
CA VAL A 19 -3.02 10.74 -2.55
C VAL A 19 -3.46 11.96 -3.35
N SER A 20 -4.19 11.77 -4.43
CA SER A 20 -4.74 12.91 -5.15
C SER A 20 -5.90 13.57 -4.40
N ILE A 21 -6.46 12.88 -3.43
CA ILE A 21 -7.51 13.43 -2.59
C ILE A 21 -6.87 14.23 -1.48
N GLU A 22 -7.09 15.55 -1.49
CA GLU A 22 -6.41 16.43 -0.55
C GLU A 22 -7.03 16.39 0.84
N ASP A 23 -8.34 16.22 0.91
CA ASP A 23 -9.03 16.15 2.19
C ASP A 23 -8.71 14.82 2.84
N MET A 24 -8.05 14.86 4.00
CA MET A 24 -7.61 13.65 4.68
C MET A 24 -8.76 12.74 5.07
N GLU A 25 -9.86 13.31 5.46
CA GLU A 25 -11.01 12.51 5.85
C GLU A 25 -11.57 11.76 4.66
N GLN A 26 -11.69 12.44 3.53
CA GLN A 26 -12.16 11.80 2.32
C GLN A 26 -11.17 10.75 1.82
N ARG A 27 -9.88 11.05 1.97
CA ARG A 27 -8.85 10.10 1.58
C ARG A 27 -8.98 8.79 2.36
N ARG A 28 -9.24 8.90 3.66
CA ARG A 28 -9.44 7.70 4.49
C ARG A 28 -10.70 6.96 4.11
N LYS A 29 -11.78 7.67 3.84
CA LYS A 29 -13.05 7.04 3.48
C LYS A 29 -12.95 6.29 2.18
N LYS A 30 -12.16 6.79 1.24
CA LYS A 30 -12.04 6.18 -0.07
C LYS A 30 -10.87 5.22 -0.17
N ALA A 31 -10.13 5.03 0.90
CA ALA A 31 -9.02 4.08 0.90
C ALA A 31 -9.56 2.67 0.72
N LYS A 32 -8.74 1.83 0.08
CA LYS A 32 -9.12 0.44 -0.16
C LYS A 32 -8.21 -0.47 0.60
N VAL A 33 -8.78 -1.55 1.13
CA VAL A 33 -8.03 -2.52 1.90
C VAL A 33 -7.92 -3.79 1.07
N TYR A 34 -6.71 -4.32 0.98
CA TYR A 34 -6.47 -5.59 0.30
C TYR A 34 -5.92 -6.58 1.31
N PRO A 35 -6.25 -7.86 1.15
CA PRO A 35 -5.90 -8.86 2.18
C PRO A 35 -4.41 -9.15 2.27
N SER A 36 -3.64 -8.81 1.23
CA SER A 36 -2.22 -9.10 1.25
C SER A 36 -1.51 -8.23 0.23
N ILE A 37 -0.18 -8.19 0.33
CA ILE A 37 0.63 -7.47 -0.64
C ILE A 37 0.49 -8.10 -2.01
N LYS A 38 0.42 -9.42 -2.06
CA LYS A 38 0.30 -10.12 -3.32
C LYS A 38 -0.96 -9.69 -4.05
N ARG A 39 -2.09 -9.60 -3.33
CA ARG A 39 -3.34 -9.18 -3.94
C ARG A 39 -3.27 -7.74 -4.42
N ALA A 40 -2.70 -6.86 -3.59
CA ALA A 40 -2.54 -5.46 -3.98
C ALA A 40 -1.66 -5.35 -5.22
N SER A 41 -0.60 -6.14 -5.28
CA SER A 41 0.30 -6.16 -6.42
C SER A 41 -0.46 -6.46 -7.71
N GLN A 42 -1.32 -7.46 -7.66
CA GLN A 42 -2.09 -7.85 -8.83
C GLN A 42 -3.07 -6.76 -9.25
N ILE A 43 -3.76 -6.18 -8.29
CA ILE A 43 -4.80 -5.20 -8.59
C ILE A 43 -4.20 -3.86 -9.02
N LEU A 44 -3.10 -3.45 -8.41
CA LEU A 44 -2.48 -2.16 -8.71
C LEU A 44 -1.49 -2.23 -9.87
N SER A 45 -1.19 -3.43 -10.36
CA SER A 45 -0.18 -3.65 -11.38
C SER A 45 1.17 -3.10 -10.95
N LEU A 46 1.53 -3.34 -9.70
CA LEU A 46 2.80 -2.91 -9.13
C LEU A 46 3.57 -4.14 -8.69
N SER A 47 4.90 -4.07 -8.81
CA SER A 47 5.71 -5.19 -8.37
C SER A 47 5.73 -5.26 -6.85
N TYR A 48 6.03 -6.44 -6.35
CA TYR A 48 6.15 -6.66 -4.92
C TYR A 48 7.16 -5.68 -4.32
N ASN A 49 8.30 -5.48 -4.98
CA ASN A 49 9.34 -4.61 -4.46
C ASN A 49 8.89 -3.16 -4.38
N VAL A 50 8.11 -2.71 -5.35
CA VAL A 50 7.60 -1.34 -5.33
C VAL A 50 6.66 -1.15 -4.15
N ILE A 51 5.79 -2.12 -3.91
CA ILE A 51 4.85 -2.02 -2.80
C ILE A 51 5.56 -2.06 -1.46
N THR A 52 6.51 -2.99 -1.30
CA THR A 52 7.24 -3.06 -0.04
C THR A 52 8.05 -1.79 0.21
N ALA A 53 8.61 -1.20 -0.84
CA ALA A 53 9.33 0.06 -0.69
C ALA A 53 8.39 1.18 -0.28
N SER A 54 7.19 1.21 -0.84
CA SER A 54 6.22 2.23 -0.47
C SER A 54 5.87 2.12 1.01
N ILE A 55 5.67 0.91 1.50
CA ILE A 55 5.34 0.69 2.91
C ILE A 55 6.53 1.04 3.80
N LYS A 56 7.70 0.52 3.44
CA LYS A 56 8.89 0.65 4.29
C LYS A 56 9.38 2.08 4.38
N TYR A 57 9.40 2.78 3.25
CA TYR A 57 9.96 4.12 3.19
C TYR A 57 8.90 5.21 3.13
N ARG A 58 7.63 4.84 3.22
CA ARG A 58 6.52 5.78 3.21
C ARG A 58 6.52 6.64 1.96
N ARG A 59 6.73 6.00 0.82
CA ARG A 59 6.78 6.69 -0.45
C ARG A 59 5.48 6.55 -1.20
N ARG A 60 5.16 7.57 -1.98
CA ARG A 60 4.07 7.47 -2.94
C ARG A 60 4.58 6.71 -4.15
N VAL A 61 3.70 5.93 -4.76
CA VAL A 61 4.05 5.20 -5.96
C VAL A 61 2.94 5.37 -6.99
N TYR A 62 3.34 5.38 -8.25
CA TYR A 62 2.38 5.51 -9.33
C TYR A 62 1.83 4.15 -9.71
N SER A 63 0.50 4.03 -9.74
CA SER A 63 -0.15 2.79 -10.16
C SER A 63 -0.56 2.93 -11.62
N PRO A 64 0.03 2.16 -12.52
CA PRO A 64 -0.37 2.24 -13.93
C PRO A 64 -1.82 1.85 -14.14
N ARG A 65 -2.30 0.92 -13.32
CA ARG A 65 -3.68 0.45 -13.46
C ARG A 65 -4.66 1.54 -13.09
N LEU A 66 -4.38 2.29 -12.03
CA LEU A 66 -5.25 3.36 -11.58
C LEU A 66 -4.92 4.70 -12.21
N GLU A 67 -3.77 4.79 -12.85
CA GLU A 67 -3.28 6.01 -13.50
C GLU A 67 -3.22 7.18 -12.52
N LYS A 68 -2.75 6.89 -11.31
CA LYS A 68 -2.57 7.90 -10.28
C LYS A 68 -1.58 7.42 -9.24
N GLU A 69 -1.09 8.34 -8.43
CA GLU A 69 -0.22 7.99 -7.34
C GLU A 69 -1.03 7.54 -6.13
N VAL A 70 -0.49 6.57 -5.41
CA VAL A 70 -1.12 6.04 -4.21
C VAL A 70 -0.08 5.90 -3.12
N ALA A 71 -0.54 5.86 -1.89
CA ALA A 71 0.31 5.56 -0.73
C ALA A 71 -0.17 4.25 -0.15
N ILE A 72 0.76 3.36 0.14
CA ILE A 72 0.42 2.03 0.63
C ILE A 72 1.00 1.88 2.03
N ARG A 73 0.17 1.40 2.94
CA ARG A 73 0.56 1.19 4.33
C ARG A 73 -0.01 -0.11 4.80
N TYR A 74 0.55 -0.67 5.87
CA TYR A 74 -0.09 -1.78 6.54
C TYR A 74 -1.37 -1.28 7.19
N LYS A 75 -2.40 -2.11 7.14
CA LYS A 75 -3.62 -1.76 7.84
C LYS A 75 -3.35 -1.84 9.34
N PRO A 76 -3.70 -0.79 10.09
CA PRO A 76 -3.45 -0.81 11.53
C PRO A 76 -4.20 -1.96 12.21
N VAL A 77 -3.58 -2.52 13.22
CA VAL A 77 -4.21 -3.54 14.04
C VAL A 77 -4.83 -2.84 15.23
N GLU A 78 -6.06 -3.19 15.51
CA GLU A 78 -6.75 -2.56 16.65
C GLU A 78 -7.03 -3.49 17.75
#